data_169540fb1a95cd246b99a494b22dcb53
#
_entry.id   169540fb1a95cd246b99a494b22dcb53
#
_cell.length_a   1.000
_cell.length_b   1.000
_cell.length_c   1.000
_cell.angle_alpha   90.00
_cell.angle_beta   90.00
_cell.angle_gamma   90.00
#
_symmetry.space_group_name_H-M   'P 1'
#
loop_
_entity.id
_entity.type
_entity.pdbx_description
1 polymer ?
#
loop_
_entity_poly.entity_id
_entity_poly.type
_entity_poly.pdbx_seq_one_letter_code
_entity_poly.pdbx_strand_id
1 'polypeptide(L)'
;MHFLFFVLIVIFNASATPDAIYGQDNRQDVYAVSNPLFINLAKTTAAMIERTKIKDIGNSSVFSGTPLKDMFKLCPDQRFRNQPSAANCSGTLVADDIIMTAAHCYDLAKSICKNYVWVFDFKVLHEDQASVTVSNDNIYECSEVILKEMNIKVGIDHALIKLKRKVTDRSYAKLRSKRTLELNSPLVLIGHPSGLPTKIADDAYVLKILENSYVTNLDAFSINSGSGVFNAETGDLEGILSSGRADYDGKGNCTSVKTYVMEEGNETVVDVRLVKEFLSQYKK
;
A
#
# COMPACT_ATOMS: atom_id res chain seq x y z
N MET A 1 -69.32 -0.71 3.99
CA MET A 1 -68.36 -1.80 4.00
C MET A 1 -67.05 -1.21 3.49
N HIS A 2 -66.15 -0.73 4.43
CA HIS A 2 -64.88 -0.08 4.10
C HIS A 2 -63.76 -1.14 4.14
N PHE A 3 -63.15 -1.41 3.01
CA PHE A 3 -61.94 -2.24 2.94
C PHE A 3 -60.72 -1.38 3.21
N LEU A 4 -60.08 -1.59 4.35
CA LEU A 4 -58.75 -1.04 4.66
C LEU A 4 -57.72 -1.92 3.92
N PHE A 5 -57.01 -1.35 2.94
CA PHE A 5 -55.82 -1.94 2.35
C PHE A 5 -54.62 -1.64 3.29
N PHE A 6 -54.12 -2.65 3.98
CA PHE A 6 -52.82 -2.59 4.66
C PHE A 6 -51.71 -2.75 3.60
N VAL A 7 -51.01 -1.67 3.32
CA VAL A 7 -49.78 -1.73 2.54
C VAL A 7 -48.67 -2.19 3.48
N LEU A 8 -48.22 -3.43 3.30
CA LEU A 8 -47.04 -3.96 3.99
C LEU A 8 -45.78 -3.34 3.38
N ILE A 9 -45.21 -2.32 4.02
CA ILE A 9 -43.89 -1.76 3.64
C ILE A 9 -42.85 -2.77 4.12
N VAL A 10 -42.33 -3.60 3.20
CA VAL A 10 -41.16 -4.41 3.44
C VAL A 10 -39.91 -3.47 3.40
N ILE A 11 -39.42 -3.09 4.58
CA ILE A 11 -38.17 -2.38 4.69
C ILE A 11 -37.04 -3.42 4.46
N PHE A 12 -36.51 -3.44 3.24
CA PHE A 12 -35.21 -4.10 3.01
C PHE A 12 -34.14 -3.32 3.74
N ASN A 13 -33.77 -3.78 4.92
CA ASN A 13 -32.49 -3.40 5.54
C ASN A 13 -31.40 -4.05 4.68
N ALA A 14 -30.91 -3.33 3.68
CA ALA A 14 -29.65 -3.66 3.05
C ALA A 14 -28.56 -3.42 4.12
N SER A 15 -28.17 -4.47 4.83
CA SER A 15 -26.95 -4.47 5.60
C SER A 15 -25.81 -4.32 4.59
N ALA A 16 -25.33 -3.10 4.40
CA ALA A 16 -24.09 -2.86 3.66
C ALA A 16 -22.97 -3.56 4.41
N THR A 17 -22.54 -4.72 3.92
CA THR A 17 -21.34 -5.39 4.41
C THR A 17 -20.13 -4.61 3.88
N PRO A 18 -19.17 -4.24 4.71
CA PRO A 18 -18.02 -3.43 4.31
C PRO A 18 -16.94 -4.29 3.62
N ASP A 19 -16.28 -3.79 2.57
CA ASP A 19 -15.38 -4.54 1.65
C ASP A 19 -14.17 -3.68 1.16
N ALA A 20 -12.94 -4.22 0.97
CA ALA A 20 -11.69 -3.49 0.68
C ALA A 20 -11.31 -3.45 -0.82
N ILE A 21 -12.07 -4.12 -1.66
CA ILE A 21 -11.99 -4.04 -3.11
C ILE A 21 -13.11 -3.14 -3.61
N TYR A 22 -12.78 -2.19 -4.47
CA TYR A 22 -13.75 -1.29 -5.08
C TYR A 22 -14.03 -1.73 -6.52
N GLY A 23 -15.19 -2.35 -6.74
CA GLY A 23 -15.54 -2.95 -8.03
C GLY A 23 -14.87 -4.30 -8.26
N GLN A 24 -13.95 -4.40 -9.21
CA GLN A 24 -13.14 -5.60 -9.47
C GLN A 24 -11.81 -5.54 -8.71
N ASP A 25 -11.30 -6.70 -8.29
CA ASP A 25 -9.96 -6.80 -7.70
C ASP A 25 -8.88 -6.57 -8.78
N ASN A 26 -8.40 -5.34 -8.86
CA ASN A 26 -7.41 -4.87 -9.84
C ASN A 26 -5.97 -5.11 -9.41
N ARG A 27 -5.72 -5.66 -8.23
CA ARG A 27 -4.37 -5.98 -7.76
C ARG A 27 -3.71 -7.01 -8.67
N GLN A 28 -2.50 -6.72 -9.15
CA GLN A 28 -1.71 -7.60 -10.00
C GLN A 28 -0.31 -7.76 -9.42
N ASP A 29 0.27 -8.96 -9.63
CA ASP A 29 1.69 -9.16 -9.43
C ASP A 29 2.50 -8.41 -10.49
N VAL A 30 3.69 -7.93 -10.15
CA VAL A 30 4.52 -7.13 -11.07
C VAL A 30 4.79 -7.86 -12.38
N TYR A 31 4.95 -9.20 -12.36
CA TYR A 31 5.20 -9.99 -13.57
C TYR A 31 3.98 -10.05 -14.52
N ALA A 32 2.78 -9.81 -14.01
CA ALA A 32 1.54 -9.87 -14.79
C ALA A 32 1.15 -8.51 -15.41
N VAL A 33 1.81 -7.41 -15.01
CA VAL A 33 1.53 -6.06 -15.51
C VAL A 33 2.29 -5.80 -16.79
N SER A 34 1.58 -5.31 -17.81
CA SER A 34 2.17 -4.95 -19.12
C SER A 34 2.52 -3.46 -19.25
N ASN A 35 1.97 -2.58 -18.41
CA ASN A 35 2.21 -1.15 -18.48
C ASN A 35 3.65 -0.80 -18.01
N PRO A 36 4.54 -0.31 -18.90
CA PRO A 36 5.93 -0.04 -18.56
C PRO A 36 6.09 1.09 -17.55
N LEU A 37 5.16 2.05 -17.50
CA LEU A 37 5.15 3.10 -16.49
C LEU A 37 5.00 2.48 -15.10
N PHE A 38 4.00 1.63 -14.89
CA PHE A 38 3.72 1.01 -13.60
C PHE A 38 4.85 0.08 -13.15
N ILE A 39 5.45 -0.68 -14.09
CA ILE A 39 6.62 -1.52 -13.81
C ILE A 39 7.81 -0.67 -13.33
N ASN A 40 8.03 0.51 -13.93
CA ASN A 40 9.09 1.42 -13.50
C ASN A 40 8.78 2.06 -12.14
N LEU A 41 7.54 2.45 -11.88
CA LEU A 41 7.13 2.99 -10.58
C LEU A 41 7.29 1.95 -9.48
N ALA A 42 7.00 0.67 -9.74
CA ALA A 42 7.17 -0.41 -8.78
C ALA A 42 8.64 -0.58 -8.30
N LYS A 43 9.63 -0.16 -9.08
CA LYS A 43 11.05 -0.15 -8.67
C LYS A 43 11.31 0.83 -7.52
N THR A 44 10.47 1.84 -7.32
CA THR A 44 10.60 2.81 -6.22
C THR A 44 10.00 2.31 -4.91
N THR A 45 9.28 1.18 -4.94
CA THR A 45 8.57 0.63 -3.78
C THR A 45 9.46 -0.30 -2.98
N ALA A 46 9.48 -0.14 -1.66
CA ALA A 46 10.21 -0.97 -0.72
C ALA A 46 9.28 -1.56 0.34
N ALA A 47 9.46 -2.84 0.66
CA ALA A 47 8.82 -3.51 1.77
C ALA A 47 9.58 -3.21 3.08
N MET A 48 8.87 -2.83 4.13
CA MET A 48 9.41 -2.81 5.49
C MET A 48 9.29 -4.22 6.07
N ILE A 49 10.41 -4.93 6.25
CA ILE A 49 10.43 -6.33 6.70
C ILE A 49 11.26 -6.46 7.97
N GLU A 50 10.76 -7.22 8.93
CA GLU A 50 11.47 -7.53 10.16
C GLU A 50 12.70 -8.41 9.88
N ARG A 51 13.85 -8.07 10.48
CA ARG A 51 15.13 -8.80 10.27
C ARG A 51 15.04 -10.29 10.61
N THR A 52 14.16 -10.68 11.51
CA THR A 52 13.92 -12.07 11.90
C THR A 52 13.32 -12.94 10.79
N LYS A 53 12.72 -12.32 9.77
CA LYS A 53 12.12 -13.00 8.60
C LYS A 53 13.11 -13.18 7.43
N ILE A 54 14.37 -12.80 7.61
CA ILE A 54 15.41 -12.83 6.57
C ILE A 54 16.34 -14.01 6.78
N LYS A 55 16.50 -14.83 5.77
CA LYS A 55 17.51 -15.89 5.73
C LYS A 55 18.56 -15.55 4.68
N ASP A 56 19.75 -15.18 5.12
CA ASP A 56 20.90 -14.95 4.25
C ASP A 56 21.37 -16.28 3.62
N ILE A 57 21.62 -16.25 2.32
CA ILE A 57 22.13 -17.38 1.52
C ILE A 57 23.37 -17.00 0.70
N GLY A 58 24.16 -16.02 1.16
CA GLY A 58 25.37 -15.50 0.51
C GLY A 58 25.10 -14.16 -0.19
N ASN A 59 25.04 -14.11 -1.53
CA ASN A 59 24.79 -12.87 -2.28
C ASN A 59 23.32 -12.47 -2.33
N SER A 60 22.43 -13.26 -1.75
CA SER A 60 20.99 -13.06 -1.74
C SER A 60 20.41 -13.43 -0.38
N SER A 61 19.19 -12.99 -0.14
CA SER A 61 18.40 -13.36 1.03
C SER A 61 17.06 -13.91 0.62
N VAL A 62 16.58 -14.91 1.36
CA VAL A 62 15.24 -15.49 1.19
C VAL A 62 14.33 -14.92 2.26
N PHE A 63 13.20 -14.44 1.83
CA PHE A 63 12.11 -13.94 2.66
C PHE A 63 10.98 -14.98 2.64
N SER A 64 10.76 -15.59 3.78
CA SER A 64 9.66 -16.54 4.01
C SER A 64 8.66 -15.89 4.95
N GLY A 65 7.44 -15.68 4.47
CA GLY A 65 6.33 -15.21 5.28
C GLY A 65 5.36 -16.33 5.59
N THR A 66 4.39 -16.07 6.45
CA THR A 66 3.22 -16.94 6.60
C THR A 66 2.41 -16.86 5.30
N PRO A 67 2.02 -17.99 4.68
CA PRO A 67 1.12 -17.94 3.53
C PRO A 67 -0.13 -17.12 3.85
N LEU A 68 -0.59 -16.28 2.91
CA LEU A 68 -1.70 -15.36 3.17
C LEU A 68 -2.95 -16.10 3.66
N LYS A 69 -3.22 -17.30 3.11
CA LYS A 69 -4.34 -18.17 3.53
C LYS A 69 -4.29 -18.57 5.01
N ASP A 70 -3.08 -18.75 5.55
CA ASP A 70 -2.89 -19.20 6.93
C ASP A 70 -2.95 -17.99 7.89
N MET A 71 -2.45 -16.83 7.44
CA MET A 71 -2.49 -15.59 8.22
C MET A 71 -3.93 -15.09 8.45
N PHE A 72 -4.77 -15.14 7.44
CA PHE A 72 -6.14 -14.59 7.47
C PHE A 72 -7.23 -15.68 7.39
N LYS A 73 -6.86 -16.98 7.42
CA LYS A 73 -7.80 -18.10 7.23
C LYS A 73 -8.64 -17.99 5.96
N LEU A 74 -8.00 -17.63 4.84
CA LEU A 74 -8.69 -17.33 3.60
C LEU A 74 -9.43 -18.53 3.01
N CYS A 75 -10.59 -18.26 2.42
CA CYS A 75 -11.33 -19.23 1.64
C CYS A 75 -10.54 -19.72 0.41
N PRO A 76 -10.84 -20.92 -0.13
CA PRO A 76 -10.03 -21.52 -1.20
C PRO A 76 -10.02 -20.74 -2.52
N ASP A 77 -11.04 -19.93 -2.78
CA ASP A 77 -11.23 -19.12 -3.98
C ASP A 77 -10.51 -17.77 -3.96
N GLN A 78 -9.87 -17.40 -2.83
CA GLN A 78 -9.25 -16.09 -2.69
C GLN A 78 -7.91 -16.01 -3.42
N ARG A 79 -7.65 -14.84 -4.07
CA ARG A 79 -6.42 -14.56 -4.81
C ARG A 79 -5.20 -14.46 -3.88
N PHE A 80 -4.01 -14.71 -4.40
CA PHE A 80 -2.71 -14.59 -3.71
C PHE A 80 -2.57 -15.44 -2.43
N ARG A 81 -3.48 -16.36 -2.17
CA ARG A 81 -3.59 -17.11 -0.92
C ARG A 81 -2.36 -17.95 -0.57
N ASN A 82 -1.59 -18.37 -1.55
CA ASN A 82 -0.37 -19.19 -1.36
C ASN A 82 0.91 -18.34 -1.24
N GLN A 83 0.85 -17.05 -1.56
CA GLN A 83 2.01 -16.17 -1.50
C GLN A 83 2.40 -15.81 -0.06
N PRO A 84 3.70 -15.53 0.20
CA PRO A 84 4.19 -15.23 1.54
C PRO A 84 3.81 -13.81 1.96
N SER A 85 3.23 -13.65 3.15
CA SER A 85 3.05 -12.37 3.82
C SER A 85 4.22 -12.12 4.77
N ALA A 86 5.12 -11.23 4.41
CA ALA A 86 6.33 -10.94 5.18
C ALA A 86 6.50 -9.45 5.53
N ALA A 87 5.99 -8.53 4.70
CA ALA A 87 6.08 -7.10 4.96
C ALA A 87 5.21 -6.68 6.16
N ASN A 88 5.59 -5.60 6.81
CA ASN A 88 4.88 -4.98 7.92
C ASN A 88 4.30 -3.60 7.55
N CYS A 89 4.89 -2.95 6.57
CA CYS A 89 4.46 -1.70 5.93
C CYS A 89 5.12 -1.59 4.56
N SER A 90 4.74 -0.57 3.83
CA SER A 90 5.33 -0.19 2.55
C SER A 90 6.07 1.14 2.67
N GLY A 91 6.94 1.44 1.72
CA GLY A 91 7.59 2.74 1.58
C GLY A 91 7.93 3.04 0.13
N THR A 92 8.08 4.31 -0.16
CA THR A 92 8.38 4.80 -1.50
C THR A 92 9.68 5.61 -1.48
N LEU A 93 10.64 5.26 -2.33
CA LEU A 93 11.90 6.00 -2.48
C LEU A 93 11.60 7.39 -3.06
N VAL A 94 11.93 8.47 -2.33
CA VAL A 94 11.65 9.88 -2.73
C VAL A 94 12.91 10.73 -2.91
N ALA A 95 14.06 10.17 -2.55
CA ALA A 95 15.41 10.67 -2.86
C ALA A 95 16.37 9.49 -2.89
N ASP A 96 17.64 9.70 -3.25
CA ASP A 96 18.64 8.64 -3.39
C ASP A 96 18.78 7.77 -2.12
N ASP A 97 18.52 8.32 -0.94
CA ASP A 97 18.65 7.66 0.35
C ASP A 97 17.47 7.92 1.31
N ILE A 98 16.33 8.38 0.79
CA ILE A 98 15.15 8.69 1.61
C ILE A 98 13.92 7.89 1.14
N ILE A 99 13.33 7.16 2.07
CA ILE A 99 12.03 6.51 1.90
C ILE A 99 10.96 7.32 2.62
N MET A 100 9.84 7.57 1.94
CA MET A 100 8.60 8.08 2.53
C MET A 100 7.70 6.91 2.89
N THR A 101 7.15 6.90 4.12
CA THR A 101 6.21 5.91 4.63
C THR A 101 5.17 6.57 5.54
N ALA A 102 4.16 5.84 6.00
CA ALA A 102 3.22 6.33 7.00
C ALA A 102 3.89 6.42 8.39
N ALA A 103 3.56 7.46 9.16
CA ALA A 103 4.16 7.68 10.48
C ALA A 103 3.76 6.60 11.49
N HIS A 104 2.54 6.07 11.40
CA HIS A 104 2.09 4.99 12.28
C HIS A 104 2.90 3.69 12.08
N CYS A 105 3.52 3.46 10.92
CA CYS A 105 4.43 2.33 10.69
C CYS A 105 5.64 2.39 11.63
N TYR A 106 6.12 3.60 11.96
CA TYR A 106 7.17 3.79 12.96
C TYR A 106 6.70 3.42 14.37
N ASP A 107 5.47 3.80 14.73
CA ASP A 107 4.94 3.55 16.08
C ASP A 107 4.63 2.05 16.30
N LEU A 108 4.19 1.35 15.27
CA LEU A 108 4.00 -0.10 15.29
C LEU A 108 5.33 -0.86 15.40
N ALA A 109 6.36 -0.36 14.75
CA ALA A 109 7.68 -0.98 14.66
C ALA A 109 8.65 -0.38 15.66
N LYS A 110 8.44 -0.56 16.97
CA LYS A 110 9.36 -0.07 18.02
C LYS A 110 10.81 -0.26 17.60
N SER A 111 11.57 0.85 17.47
CA SER A 111 12.96 0.84 16.97
C SER A 111 13.08 0.38 15.50
N ILE A 112 12.33 1.03 14.58
CA ILE A 112 12.28 0.70 13.14
C ILE A 112 13.67 0.48 12.52
N CYS A 113 14.64 1.38 12.80
CA CYS A 113 15.98 1.28 12.25
C CYS A 113 16.81 0.10 12.81
N LYS A 114 16.43 -0.43 13.98
CA LYS A 114 17.13 -1.57 14.59
C LYS A 114 16.55 -2.90 14.11
N ASN A 115 15.24 -3.01 14.08
CA ASN A 115 14.53 -4.28 13.93
C ASN A 115 14.09 -4.57 12.50
N TYR A 116 14.06 -3.54 11.62
CA TYR A 116 13.54 -3.67 10.26
C TYR A 116 14.59 -3.28 9.21
N VAL A 117 14.35 -3.76 8.01
CA VAL A 117 15.04 -3.34 6.78
C VAL A 117 14.02 -2.92 5.74
N TRP A 118 14.50 -2.16 4.76
CA TRP A 118 13.75 -1.78 3.57
C TRP A 118 14.22 -2.63 2.39
N VAL A 119 13.32 -3.37 1.79
CA VAL A 119 13.62 -4.36 0.76
C VAL A 119 12.96 -3.95 -0.55
N PHE A 120 13.77 -3.55 -1.53
CA PHE A 120 13.30 -3.36 -2.89
C PHE A 120 13.24 -4.71 -3.62
N ASP A 121 12.44 -4.76 -4.70
CA ASP A 121 12.23 -5.99 -5.48
C ASP A 121 11.69 -7.18 -4.67
N PHE A 122 10.99 -6.91 -3.56
CA PHE A 122 10.22 -7.92 -2.86
C PHE A 122 8.97 -8.26 -3.69
N LYS A 123 9.15 -9.05 -4.74
CA LYS A 123 8.12 -9.43 -5.73
C LYS A 123 8.24 -10.90 -6.10
N VAL A 124 7.12 -11.53 -6.45
CA VAL A 124 7.11 -12.88 -7.02
C VAL A 124 7.33 -12.83 -8.54
N LEU A 125 7.81 -13.94 -9.09
CA LEU A 125 8.07 -14.13 -10.52
C LEU A 125 7.00 -15.02 -11.20
N HIS A 126 6.19 -15.70 -10.40
CA HIS A 126 5.04 -16.53 -10.84
C HIS A 126 4.05 -16.70 -9.67
N GLU A 127 2.83 -17.15 -9.98
CA GLU A 127 1.67 -17.13 -9.08
C GLU A 127 1.87 -17.91 -7.76
N ASP A 128 2.38 -19.11 -7.80
CA ASP A 128 2.48 -20.02 -6.64
C ASP A 128 3.81 -19.94 -5.88
N GLN A 129 4.54 -18.84 -6.05
CA GLN A 129 5.83 -18.70 -5.39
C GLN A 129 5.67 -18.52 -3.87
N ALA A 130 6.15 -19.48 -3.10
CA ALA A 130 5.97 -19.55 -1.64
C ALA A 130 7.03 -18.76 -0.84
N SER A 131 8.07 -18.26 -1.50
CA SER A 131 9.12 -17.43 -0.89
C SER A 131 9.68 -16.46 -1.93
N VAL A 132 10.24 -15.33 -1.48
CA VAL A 132 10.87 -14.35 -2.37
C VAL A 132 12.36 -14.34 -2.11
N THR A 133 13.17 -14.46 -3.16
CA THR A 133 14.62 -14.29 -3.10
C THR A 133 15.00 -12.94 -3.67
N VAL A 134 15.77 -12.17 -2.92
CA VAL A 134 16.21 -10.83 -3.29
C VAL A 134 17.73 -10.73 -3.15
N SER A 135 18.42 -10.05 -4.09
CA SER A 135 19.84 -9.72 -3.93
C SER A 135 20.05 -8.88 -2.66
N ASN A 136 21.13 -9.15 -1.92
CA ASN A 136 21.46 -8.37 -0.73
C ASN A 136 21.70 -6.88 -1.05
N ASP A 137 22.01 -6.55 -2.32
CA ASP A 137 22.13 -5.16 -2.78
C ASP A 137 20.79 -4.40 -2.75
N ASN A 138 19.68 -5.11 -2.73
CA ASN A 138 18.33 -4.53 -2.64
C ASN A 138 17.78 -4.44 -1.20
N ILE A 139 18.58 -4.81 -0.20
CA ILE A 139 18.25 -4.74 1.23
C ILE A 139 18.95 -3.54 1.84
N TYR A 140 18.16 -2.59 2.36
CA TYR A 140 18.66 -1.34 2.90
C TYR A 140 18.34 -1.19 4.38
N GLU A 141 19.34 -0.78 5.13
CA GLU A 141 19.18 -0.46 6.53
C GLU A 141 18.79 1.01 6.71
N CYS A 142 17.93 1.26 7.69
CA CYS A 142 17.62 2.60 8.16
C CYS A 142 18.81 3.17 8.95
N SER A 143 19.16 4.43 8.68
CA SER A 143 20.08 5.23 9.51
C SER A 143 19.32 5.94 10.63
N GLU A 144 18.31 6.71 10.27
CA GLU A 144 17.52 7.54 11.17
C GLU A 144 16.15 7.89 10.57
N VAL A 145 15.25 8.36 11.42
CA VAL A 145 13.98 9.00 11.02
C VAL A 145 14.19 10.50 11.01
N ILE A 146 14.20 11.12 9.83
CA ILE A 146 14.51 12.54 9.66
C ILE A 146 13.30 13.47 9.75
N LEU A 147 12.09 12.90 9.56
CA LEU A 147 10.80 13.58 9.74
C LEU A 147 9.77 12.55 10.16
N LYS A 148 8.93 12.91 11.11
CA LYS A 148 7.75 12.12 11.49
C LYS A 148 6.65 13.06 11.98
N GLU A 149 5.52 13.03 11.31
CA GLU A 149 4.32 13.78 11.71
C GLU A 149 3.09 12.89 11.65
N MET A 150 2.30 12.92 12.74
CA MET A 150 1.08 12.14 12.84
C MET A 150 -0.03 12.93 13.53
N ASN A 151 -1.08 13.24 12.78
CA ASN A 151 -2.34 13.76 13.28
C ASN A 151 -3.46 13.26 12.34
N ILE A 152 -3.93 12.06 12.57
CA ILE A 152 -4.91 11.36 11.72
C ILE A 152 -6.21 12.17 11.58
N LYS A 153 -6.61 12.95 12.61
CA LYS A 153 -7.83 13.75 12.57
C LYS A 153 -7.84 14.81 11.49
N VAL A 154 -6.67 15.29 11.09
CA VAL A 154 -6.49 16.30 10.03
C VAL A 154 -5.78 15.75 8.78
N GLY A 155 -5.66 14.43 8.68
CA GLY A 155 -5.09 13.75 7.50
C GLY A 155 -3.58 13.83 7.40
N ILE A 156 -2.86 13.93 8.52
CA ILE A 156 -1.38 13.91 8.58
C ILE A 156 -0.94 12.57 9.16
N ASP A 157 -0.17 11.80 8.38
CA ASP A 157 0.41 10.53 8.79
C ASP A 157 1.56 10.18 7.84
N HIS A 158 2.74 10.78 8.05
CA HIS A 158 3.89 10.54 7.20
C HIS A 158 5.20 10.56 7.98
N ALA A 159 6.17 9.80 7.49
CA ALA A 159 7.54 9.79 7.97
C ALA A 159 8.53 9.71 6.81
N LEU A 160 9.70 10.32 6.98
CA LEU A 160 10.84 10.20 6.10
C LEU A 160 11.96 9.44 6.82
N ILE A 161 12.38 8.36 6.20
CA ILE A 161 13.40 7.44 6.71
C ILE A 161 14.65 7.60 5.88
N LYS A 162 15.77 7.97 6.50
CA LYS A 162 17.06 7.98 5.86
C LYS A 162 17.68 6.59 5.86
N LEU A 163 18.16 6.16 4.72
CA LEU A 163 18.88 4.91 4.54
C LEU A 163 20.38 5.09 4.87
N LYS A 164 21.07 4.02 5.28
CA LYS A 164 22.52 4.05 5.56
C LYS A 164 23.39 4.19 4.31
N ARG A 165 22.86 3.87 3.15
CA ARG A 165 23.54 4.01 1.85
C ARG A 165 22.57 4.47 0.77
N LYS A 166 23.08 5.13 -0.25
CA LYS A 166 22.30 5.56 -1.40
C LYS A 166 21.84 4.36 -2.23
N VAL A 167 20.65 4.50 -2.80
CA VAL A 167 20.09 3.62 -3.83
C VAL A 167 20.56 4.15 -5.18
N THR A 168 21.37 3.39 -5.91
CA THR A 168 22.04 3.87 -7.14
C THR A 168 21.61 3.13 -8.40
N ASP A 169 20.84 2.05 -8.26
CA ASP A 169 20.44 1.16 -9.36
C ASP A 169 19.04 1.49 -9.93
N ARG A 170 18.36 2.47 -9.34
CA ARG A 170 17.02 2.91 -9.73
C ARG A 170 16.79 4.39 -9.46
N SER A 171 15.82 4.98 -10.18
CA SER A 171 15.37 6.33 -9.91
C SER A 171 14.42 6.36 -8.70
N TYR A 172 14.38 7.46 -7.99
CA TYR A 172 13.36 7.72 -6.98
C TYR A 172 12.08 8.27 -7.62
N ALA A 173 10.96 8.19 -6.90
CA ALA A 173 9.66 8.68 -7.32
C ALA A 173 9.70 10.22 -7.51
N LYS A 174 9.13 10.68 -8.62
CA LYS A 174 8.97 12.10 -8.91
C LYS A 174 7.75 12.62 -8.17
N LEU A 175 7.95 13.54 -7.24
CA LEU A 175 6.84 14.16 -6.50
C LEU A 175 6.02 15.08 -7.42
N ARG A 176 4.69 15.08 -7.29
CA ARG A 176 3.83 16.07 -7.94
C ARG A 176 4.37 17.48 -7.75
N SER A 177 4.64 18.20 -8.84
CA SER A 177 5.34 19.48 -8.74
C SER A 177 4.39 20.69 -8.58
N LYS A 178 3.75 21.12 -9.64
CA LYS A 178 2.92 22.33 -9.68
C LYS A 178 1.44 22.07 -9.97
N ARG A 179 1.11 20.87 -10.44
CA ARG A 179 -0.26 20.50 -10.77
C ARG A 179 -1.11 20.43 -9.50
N THR A 180 -2.30 20.99 -9.56
CA THR A 180 -3.33 20.77 -8.53
C THR A 180 -3.90 19.36 -8.69
N LEU A 181 -4.09 18.65 -7.60
CA LEU A 181 -4.85 17.41 -7.61
C LEU A 181 -6.33 17.72 -7.85
N GLU A 182 -6.95 16.99 -8.74
CA GLU A 182 -8.35 17.20 -9.12
C GLU A 182 -9.19 15.97 -8.79
N LEU A 183 -10.50 16.15 -8.61
CA LEU A 183 -11.45 15.05 -8.53
C LEU A 183 -11.36 14.20 -9.80
N ASN A 184 -11.56 12.89 -9.65
CA ASN A 184 -11.45 11.92 -10.74
C ASN A 184 -10.04 11.80 -11.37
N SER A 185 -9.00 12.43 -10.79
CA SER A 185 -7.62 12.14 -11.22
C SER A 185 -7.34 10.65 -11.14
N PRO A 186 -6.87 10.00 -12.23
CA PRO A 186 -6.63 8.56 -12.23
C PRO A 186 -5.41 8.19 -11.39
N LEU A 187 -5.52 7.12 -10.62
CA LEU A 187 -4.53 6.71 -9.66
C LEU A 187 -4.12 5.24 -9.83
N VAL A 188 -2.89 4.94 -9.45
CA VAL A 188 -2.37 3.59 -9.26
C VAL A 188 -1.67 3.49 -7.91
N LEU A 189 -1.99 2.43 -7.15
CA LEU A 189 -1.37 2.09 -5.87
C LEU A 189 -0.31 1.02 -6.09
N ILE A 190 0.89 1.22 -5.53
CA ILE A 190 1.96 0.24 -5.61
C ILE A 190 2.54 0.02 -4.22
N GLY A 191 2.43 -1.22 -3.71
CA GLY A 191 2.85 -1.54 -2.37
C GLY A 191 2.70 -3.01 -1.97
N HIS A 192 2.50 -3.25 -0.68
CA HIS A 192 2.52 -4.58 -0.06
C HIS A 192 1.22 -4.89 0.70
N PRO A 193 0.07 -5.03 -0.01
CA PRO A 193 -1.22 -5.30 0.63
C PRO A 193 -1.16 -6.59 1.44
N SER A 194 -1.64 -6.57 2.67
CA SER A 194 -1.60 -7.69 3.62
C SER A 194 -0.20 -8.30 3.82
N GLY A 195 0.87 -7.53 3.57
CA GLY A 195 2.26 -7.98 3.68
C GLY A 195 2.77 -8.82 2.49
N LEU A 196 2.00 -8.93 1.43
CA LEU A 196 2.33 -9.67 0.20
C LEU A 196 3.55 -9.07 -0.52
N PRO A 197 4.19 -9.84 -1.41
CA PRO A 197 5.07 -9.29 -2.44
C PRO A 197 4.40 -8.17 -3.21
N THR A 198 5.19 -7.24 -3.76
CA THR A 198 4.70 -6.03 -4.43
C THR A 198 3.51 -6.30 -5.34
N LYS A 199 2.45 -5.54 -5.15
CA LYS A 199 1.26 -5.49 -6.00
C LYS A 199 1.11 -4.11 -6.62
N ILE A 200 0.55 -4.09 -7.80
CA ILE A 200 0.12 -2.91 -8.55
C ILE A 200 -1.39 -2.99 -8.66
N ALA A 201 -2.09 -1.96 -8.21
CA ALA A 201 -3.55 -1.83 -8.31
C ALA A 201 -3.89 -0.51 -8.99
N ASP A 202 -4.42 -0.57 -10.18
CA ASP A 202 -4.84 0.59 -10.99
C ASP A 202 -6.36 0.77 -11.00
N ASP A 203 -6.88 1.53 -11.96
CA ASP A 203 -8.32 1.82 -12.14
C ASP A 203 -9.01 2.51 -10.96
N ALA A 204 -8.23 3.24 -10.16
CA ALA A 204 -8.74 4.04 -9.05
C ALA A 204 -8.68 5.54 -9.37
N TYR A 205 -9.42 6.34 -8.60
CA TYR A 205 -9.45 7.79 -8.77
C TYR A 205 -9.72 8.54 -7.45
N VAL A 206 -9.47 9.86 -7.50
CA VAL A 206 -9.73 10.78 -6.39
C VAL A 206 -11.22 11.04 -6.25
N LEU A 207 -11.79 10.70 -5.09
CA LEU A 207 -13.20 10.91 -4.76
C LEU A 207 -13.44 12.22 -4.01
N LYS A 208 -12.50 12.59 -3.11
CA LYS A 208 -12.62 13.80 -2.30
C LYS A 208 -11.25 14.36 -1.97
N ILE A 209 -11.11 15.68 -2.02
CA ILE A 209 -9.89 16.40 -1.64
C ILE A 209 -10.12 17.05 -0.28
N LEU A 210 -9.19 16.83 0.65
CA LEU A 210 -9.13 17.42 1.97
C LEU A 210 -7.91 18.34 2.08
N GLU A 211 -7.68 18.95 3.24
CA GLU A 211 -6.58 19.89 3.44
C GLU A 211 -5.20 19.25 3.28
N ASN A 212 -4.98 18.10 3.95
CA ASN A 212 -3.68 17.42 4.01
C ASN A 212 -3.70 16.02 3.37
N SER A 213 -4.84 15.58 2.87
CA SER A 213 -5.06 14.24 2.35
C SER A 213 -6.15 14.25 1.29
N TYR A 214 -6.41 13.10 0.70
CA TYR A 214 -7.54 12.88 -0.19
C TYR A 214 -8.08 11.46 -0.04
N VAL A 215 -9.34 11.29 -0.39
CA VAL A 215 -10.06 10.02 -0.31
C VAL A 215 -10.17 9.42 -1.70
N THR A 216 -10.00 8.11 -1.80
CA THR A 216 -9.94 7.36 -3.06
C THR A 216 -10.70 6.04 -2.95
N ASN A 217 -10.84 5.35 -4.07
CA ASN A 217 -11.33 3.98 -4.19
C ASN A 217 -10.23 3.00 -4.59
N LEU A 218 -9.03 3.16 -4.03
CA LEU A 218 -7.89 2.26 -4.25
C LEU A 218 -8.16 0.87 -3.66
N ASP A 219 -7.84 -0.19 -4.40
CA ASP A 219 -7.84 -1.56 -3.88
C ASP A 219 -6.67 -1.74 -2.89
N ALA A 220 -6.93 -1.35 -1.65
CA ALA A 220 -5.93 -1.32 -0.60
C ALA A 220 -6.30 -2.25 0.57
N PHE A 221 -5.27 -2.74 1.24
CA PHE A 221 -5.40 -3.65 2.38
C PHE A 221 -4.53 -3.17 3.54
N SER A 222 -4.79 -3.68 4.73
CA SER A 222 -3.89 -3.53 5.88
C SER A 222 -2.45 -3.87 5.48
N ILE A 223 -1.47 -3.28 6.17
CA ILE A 223 -0.04 -3.42 5.86
C ILE A 223 0.39 -2.66 4.59
N ASN A 224 -0.54 -2.21 3.75
CA ASN A 224 -0.25 -1.39 2.58
C ASN A 224 0.13 0.08 2.94
N SER A 225 0.08 0.44 4.22
CA SER A 225 0.44 1.76 4.74
C SER A 225 1.83 2.19 4.28
N GLY A 226 1.96 3.42 3.76
CA GLY A 226 3.19 3.95 3.17
C GLY A 226 3.40 3.59 1.68
N SER A 227 2.49 2.82 1.07
CA SER A 227 2.51 2.54 -0.37
C SER A 227 2.38 3.81 -1.19
N GLY A 228 3.15 3.92 -2.26
CA GLY A 228 3.06 5.04 -3.19
C GLY A 228 1.75 5.03 -3.96
N VAL A 229 1.09 6.19 -3.97
CA VAL A 229 -0.06 6.46 -4.81
C VAL A 229 0.37 7.43 -5.89
N PHE A 230 0.34 6.96 -7.13
CA PHE A 230 0.84 7.69 -8.28
C PHE A 230 -0.31 8.09 -9.21
N ASN A 231 -0.13 9.16 -9.93
CA ASN A 231 -0.99 9.48 -11.05
C ASN A 231 -0.76 8.45 -12.16
N ALA A 232 -1.83 7.78 -12.60
CA ALA A 232 -1.73 6.67 -13.56
C ALA A 232 -1.31 7.11 -14.97
N GLU A 233 -1.43 8.40 -15.30
CA GLU A 233 -1.05 8.96 -16.62
C GLU A 233 0.37 9.54 -16.60
N THR A 234 0.73 10.28 -15.54
CA THR A 234 2.00 11.02 -15.50
C THR A 234 3.11 10.30 -14.74
N GLY A 235 2.77 9.36 -13.85
CA GLY A 235 3.69 8.68 -12.94
C GLY A 235 4.20 9.57 -11.79
N ASP A 236 3.67 10.78 -11.62
CA ASP A 236 4.02 11.62 -10.48
C ASP A 236 3.46 11.00 -9.19
N LEU A 237 4.27 10.97 -8.13
CA LEU A 237 3.81 10.58 -6.80
C LEU A 237 2.84 11.65 -6.26
N GLU A 238 1.62 11.25 -6.00
CA GLU A 238 0.56 12.10 -5.46
C GLU A 238 0.55 12.10 -3.92
N GLY A 239 0.90 10.97 -3.32
CA GLY A 239 0.93 10.77 -1.87
C GLY A 239 1.26 9.34 -1.49
N ILE A 240 1.00 9.01 -0.22
CA ILE A 240 1.13 7.66 0.32
C ILE A 240 -0.15 7.22 1.00
N LEU A 241 -0.47 5.93 0.90
CA LEU A 241 -1.61 5.35 1.60
C LEU A 241 -1.39 5.40 3.11
N SER A 242 -2.38 5.86 3.85
CA SER A 242 -2.38 5.91 5.32
C SER A 242 -3.37 4.94 5.93
N SER A 243 -4.63 5.01 5.55
CA SER A 243 -5.70 4.21 6.14
C SER A 243 -6.81 3.93 5.15
N GLY A 244 -7.62 2.94 5.46
CA GLY A 244 -8.76 2.55 4.67
C GLY A 244 -9.79 1.77 5.47
N ARG A 245 -10.64 1.03 4.78
CA ARG A 245 -11.68 0.19 5.35
C ARG A 245 -11.15 -1.18 5.78
N ALA A 246 -12.03 -2.03 6.35
CA ALA A 246 -11.70 -3.39 6.74
C ALA A 246 -11.56 -4.31 5.51
N ASP A 247 -10.53 -5.17 5.51
CA ASP A 247 -10.09 -5.96 4.35
C ASP A 247 -10.89 -7.25 4.14
N TYR A 248 -11.25 -7.92 5.24
CA TYR A 248 -11.75 -9.28 5.22
C TYR A 248 -13.03 -9.43 6.03
N ASP A 249 -13.88 -10.38 5.61
CA ASP A 249 -15.10 -10.77 6.32
C ASP A 249 -15.18 -12.29 6.49
N GLY A 250 -15.69 -12.71 7.64
CA GLY A 250 -15.88 -14.14 7.94
C GLY A 250 -17.02 -14.73 7.14
N LYS A 251 -16.76 -15.84 6.42
CA LYS A 251 -17.75 -16.69 5.78
C LYS A 251 -17.70 -18.10 6.36
N GLY A 252 -18.47 -18.35 7.42
CA GLY A 252 -18.44 -19.64 8.11
C GLY A 252 -17.07 -19.92 8.70
N ASN A 253 -16.34 -20.91 8.17
CA ASN A 253 -15.03 -21.35 8.70
C ASN A 253 -13.83 -20.66 8.03
N CYS A 254 -14.03 -19.78 7.07
CA CYS A 254 -12.96 -19.06 6.36
C CYS A 254 -13.31 -17.57 6.20
N THR A 255 -12.36 -16.77 5.73
CA THR A 255 -12.55 -15.36 5.43
C THR A 255 -12.42 -15.11 3.93
N SER A 256 -13.19 -14.17 3.44
CA SER A 256 -13.07 -13.66 2.07
C SER A 256 -12.75 -12.19 2.06
N VAL A 257 -12.15 -11.74 0.97
CA VAL A 257 -11.96 -10.32 0.69
C VAL A 257 -13.33 -9.64 0.59
N LYS A 258 -13.38 -8.43 1.09
CA LYS A 258 -14.57 -7.58 1.03
C LYS A 258 -14.57 -6.71 -0.23
N THR A 259 -15.77 -6.50 -0.87
CA THR A 259 -15.96 -5.73 -2.12
C THR A 259 -16.94 -4.57 -1.92
N TYR A 260 -16.61 -3.35 -2.33
CA TYR A 260 -17.45 -2.13 -2.30
C TYR A 260 -17.84 -1.69 -3.72
N VAL A 261 -18.82 -0.82 -3.82
CA VAL A 261 -18.99 -0.05 -5.05
C VAL A 261 -17.96 1.07 -5.12
N MET A 262 -17.59 1.48 -6.32
CA MET A 262 -16.51 2.44 -6.58
C MET A 262 -16.70 3.78 -5.85
N GLU A 263 -17.94 4.24 -5.74
CA GLU A 263 -18.31 5.52 -5.12
C GLU A 263 -18.23 5.51 -3.59
N GLU A 264 -18.16 4.34 -2.98
CA GLU A 264 -18.02 4.18 -1.52
C GLU A 264 -16.57 4.19 -1.05
N GLY A 265 -15.62 4.47 -1.94
CA GLY A 265 -14.20 4.55 -1.63
C GLY A 265 -13.92 5.38 -0.38
N ASN A 266 -13.07 4.87 0.50
CA ASN A 266 -12.70 5.52 1.76
C ASN A 266 -11.22 5.33 2.11
N GLU A 267 -10.41 5.02 1.11
CA GLU A 267 -8.97 4.92 1.28
C GLU A 267 -8.36 6.32 1.37
N THR A 268 -7.70 6.61 2.48
CA THR A 268 -7.10 7.92 2.75
C THR A 268 -5.64 7.93 2.34
N VAL A 269 -5.30 8.89 1.50
CA VAL A 269 -3.95 9.12 1.00
C VAL A 269 -3.44 10.45 1.53
N VAL A 270 -2.29 10.44 2.19
CA VAL A 270 -1.61 11.65 2.67
C VAL A 270 -0.94 12.37 1.49
N ASP A 271 -1.22 13.66 1.34
CA ASP A 271 -0.74 14.43 0.20
C ASP A 271 0.80 14.62 0.25
N VAL A 272 1.46 14.35 -0.86
CA VAL A 272 2.92 14.47 -0.99
C VAL A 272 3.44 15.90 -0.77
N ARG A 273 2.58 16.93 -0.89
CA ARG A 273 2.94 18.34 -0.64
C ARG A 273 3.51 18.56 0.75
N LEU A 274 3.05 17.80 1.75
CA LEU A 274 3.48 17.94 3.15
C LEU A 274 4.98 17.70 3.35
N VAL A 275 5.61 16.85 2.55
CA VAL A 275 7.05 16.53 2.66
C VAL A 275 7.91 17.25 1.63
N LYS A 276 7.30 17.88 0.63
CA LYS A 276 8.02 18.45 -0.52
C LYS A 276 8.96 19.58 -0.14
N GLU A 277 8.52 20.48 0.72
CA GLU A 277 9.35 21.61 1.18
C GLU A 277 10.55 21.10 1.98
N PHE A 278 10.31 20.20 2.94
CA PHE A 278 11.36 19.56 3.72
C PHE A 278 12.41 18.89 2.81
N LEU A 279 11.97 18.06 1.85
CA LEU A 279 12.87 17.38 0.92
C LEU A 279 13.65 18.35 0.03
N SER A 280 13.10 19.51 -0.33
CA SER A 280 13.79 20.52 -1.12
C SER A 280 14.92 21.22 -0.36
N GLN A 281 14.75 21.35 0.94
CA GLN A 281 15.78 21.92 1.85
C GLN A 281 16.83 20.88 2.23
N TYR A 282 16.41 19.64 2.43
CA TYR A 282 17.28 18.54 2.84
C TYR A 282 18.30 18.12 1.74
N LYS A 283 17.96 18.32 0.46
CA LYS A 283 18.82 17.99 -0.70
C LYS A 283 19.92 19.03 -0.99
N LYS A 284 19.93 20.14 -0.26
CA LYS A 284 20.98 21.19 -0.38
C LYS A 284 22.15 20.90 0.55
#